data_bf1aa7fa09f75400d6e54d5a1266ba23
#
_entry.id   bf1aa7fa09f75400d6e54d5a1266ba23
#
_cell.length_a   1.000
_cell.length_b   1.000
_cell.length_c   1.000
_cell.angle_alpha   90.00
_cell.angle_beta   90.00
_cell.angle_gamma   90.00
#
_symmetry.space_group_name_H-M   'P 1'
#
loop_
_entity.id
_entity.type
_entity.pdbx_description
1 polymer ?
#
loop_
_entity_poly.entity_id
_entity_poly.type
_entity_poly.pdbx_seq_one_letter_code
_entity_poly.pdbx_strand_id
1 'polypeptide(L)'
;MITRRHLLAVAAPAAVVAGCGGGGERADPAERRRGSDIGFLNSAISLERATIAAYRVGEPLLRPAARRRARQIVEQEQEHLRALVEGVRKLRGEPATPKTAEEYRRGFPRLRDQHDVLRFTADLERLQLRKYGDGLPDLFRPDLRQLAASILAVEAEHLSVLLGIAGRPQTPEAFVTGTS
;
A
#
# COMPACT_ATOMS: atom_id res chain seq x y z
N MET A 1 1.97 -13.26 25.79
CA MET A 1 3.21 -13.00 25.04
C MET A 1 3.04 -13.61 23.66
N ILE A 2 2.63 -12.83 22.67
CA ILE A 2 2.48 -13.30 21.28
C ILE A 2 3.66 -12.73 20.52
N THR A 3 4.50 -13.64 20.03
CA THR A 3 5.75 -13.37 19.32
C THR A 3 5.52 -12.59 18.02
N ARG A 4 6.21 -11.46 17.90
CA ARG A 4 6.29 -10.55 16.74
C ARG A 4 7.03 -11.18 15.53
N ARG A 5 6.53 -12.28 14.97
CA ARG A 5 7.19 -12.90 13.82
C ARG A 5 6.19 -13.38 12.81
N HIS A 6 5.66 -12.50 11.98
CA HIS A 6 5.15 -12.75 10.61
C HIS A 6 4.74 -11.42 9.97
N LEU A 7 5.63 -10.43 9.96
CA LEU A 7 5.54 -9.34 9.00
C LEU A 7 6.07 -9.87 7.67
N LEU A 8 5.18 -9.90 6.70
CA LEU A 8 5.46 -10.23 5.31
C LEU A 8 6.70 -9.47 4.83
N ALA A 9 7.80 -10.18 4.67
CA ALA A 9 8.88 -9.73 3.83
C ALA A 9 8.36 -9.76 2.38
N VAL A 10 7.86 -8.63 1.89
CA VAL A 10 7.68 -8.43 0.46
C VAL A 10 9.08 -8.25 -0.12
N ALA A 11 9.77 -9.36 -0.36
CA ALA A 11 11.03 -9.37 -1.06
C ALA A 11 10.76 -8.94 -2.51
N ALA A 12 11.17 -7.74 -2.85
CA ALA A 12 11.34 -7.36 -4.25
C ALA A 12 12.50 -8.19 -4.82
N PRO A 13 12.38 -8.80 -6.00
CA PRO A 13 13.50 -9.45 -6.64
C PRO A 13 14.52 -8.39 -7.04
N ALA A 14 15.67 -8.36 -6.40
CA ALA A 14 16.84 -7.67 -6.90
C ALA A 14 17.34 -8.45 -8.11
N ALA A 15 17.09 -7.95 -9.30
CA ALA A 15 17.76 -8.42 -10.51
C ALA A 15 19.23 -7.98 -10.42
N VAL A 16 20.11 -8.89 -10.01
CA VAL A 16 21.55 -8.73 -10.13
C VAL A 16 21.91 -8.95 -11.60
N VAL A 17 22.10 -7.85 -12.34
CA VAL A 17 22.77 -7.91 -13.64
C VAL A 17 24.26 -7.81 -13.39
N ALA A 18 24.96 -8.93 -13.40
CA ALA A 18 26.41 -8.97 -13.50
C ALA A 18 26.80 -8.67 -14.95
N GLY A 19 27.22 -7.44 -15.20
CA GLY A 19 27.84 -7.02 -16.47
C GLY A 19 29.23 -6.52 -16.22
N CYS A 20 30.27 -7.25 -16.69
CA CYS A 20 31.67 -6.87 -16.67
C CYS A 20 31.96 -5.75 -17.66
N GLY A 21 32.69 -4.71 -17.21
CA GLY A 21 33.67 -4.00 -18.06
C GLY A 21 33.22 -2.68 -18.67
N GLY A 22 33.86 -1.58 -18.26
CA GLY A 22 34.02 -0.36 -19.05
C GLY A 22 33.23 0.85 -18.53
N GLY A 23 33.98 1.86 -18.03
CA GLY A 23 33.55 3.28 -17.90
C GLY A 23 32.21 3.47 -17.22
N GLY A 24 32.18 3.62 -15.92
CA GLY A 24 30.95 3.90 -15.17
C GLY A 24 30.32 5.23 -15.59
N GLU A 25 29.53 5.19 -16.62
CA GLU A 25 28.62 6.26 -16.97
C GLU A 25 27.65 6.45 -15.81
N ARG A 26 27.91 7.52 -15.03
CA ARG A 26 27.00 7.86 -13.93
C ARG A 26 25.65 8.19 -14.56
N ALA A 27 24.66 7.33 -14.33
CA ALA A 27 23.30 7.58 -14.81
C ALA A 27 22.90 9.04 -14.58
N ASP A 28 22.26 9.64 -15.57
CA ASP A 28 21.79 11.04 -15.53
C ASP A 28 21.00 11.27 -14.22
N PRO A 29 21.28 12.35 -13.48
CA PRO A 29 20.52 12.72 -12.28
C PRO A 29 19.01 12.76 -12.52
N ALA A 30 18.55 13.19 -13.70
CA ALA A 30 17.14 13.20 -14.06
C ALA A 30 16.57 11.78 -14.20
N GLU A 31 17.33 10.85 -14.75
CA GLU A 31 16.92 9.45 -14.86
C GLU A 31 16.87 8.76 -13.48
N ARG A 32 17.84 9.05 -12.61
CA ARG A 32 17.79 8.52 -11.23
C ARG A 32 16.56 9.00 -10.48
N ARG A 33 16.23 10.30 -10.57
CA ARG A 33 15.03 10.87 -9.96
C ARG A 33 13.76 10.22 -10.50
N ARG A 34 13.66 10.09 -11.80
CA ARG A 34 12.54 9.41 -12.46
C ARG A 34 12.43 7.95 -12.03
N GLY A 35 13.55 7.24 -11.96
CA GLY A 35 13.60 5.85 -11.47
C GLY A 35 13.16 5.72 -10.01
N SER A 36 13.54 6.67 -9.14
CA SER A 36 13.09 6.72 -7.75
C SER A 36 11.58 6.92 -7.64
N ASP A 37 11.01 7.89 -8.38
CA ASP A 37 9.57 8.13 -8.41
C ASP A 37 8.80 6.90 -8.91
N ILE A 38 9.27 6.23 -9.99
CA ILE A 38 8.68 4.98 -10.50
C ILE A 38 8.75 3.88 -9.45
N GLY A 39 9.87 3.73 -8.75
CA GLY A 39 10.06 2.74 -7.69
C GLY A 39 9.08 2.94 -6.55
N PHE A 40 8.89 4.19 -6.09
CA PHE A 40 7.90 4.54 -5.09
C PHE A 40 6.49 4.15 -5.53
N LEU A 41 6.07 4.62 -6.72
CA LEU A 41 4.73 4.34 -7.26
C LEU A 41 4.46 2.84 -7.39
N ASN A 42 5.43 2.07 -7.90
CA ASN A 42 5.28 0.63 -8.05
C ASN A 42 5.17 -0.14 -6.73
N SER A 43 5.87 0.33 -5.69
CA SER A 43 5.70 -0.26 -4.37
C SER A 43 4.34 0.10 -3.75
N ALA A 44 3.84 1.32 -3.98
CA ALA A 44 2.49 1.73 -3.60
C ALA A 44 1.43 0.88 -4.35
N ILE A 45 1.52 0.75 -5.68
CA ILE A 45 0.65 -0.11 -6.50
C ILE A 45 0.56 -1.53 -5.94
N SER A 46 1.70 -2.09 -5.52
CA SER A 46 1.73 -3.44 -4.97
C SER A 46 0.98 -3.54 -3.64
N LEU A 47 1.05 -2.50 -2.82
CA LEU A 47 0.37 -2.43 -1.54
C LEU A 47 -1.14 -2.22 -1.71
N GLU A 48 -1.58 -1.28 -2.56
CA GLU A 48 -3.00 -1.08 -2.90
C GLU A 48 -3.67 -2.38 -3.36
N ARG A 49 -3.00 -3.10 -4.25
CA ARG A 49 -3.51 -4.40 -4.72
C ARG A 49 -3.62 -5.43 -3.61
N ALA A 50 -2.67 -5.47 -2.69
CA ALA A 50 -2.72 -6.36 -1.54
C ALA A 50 -3.90 -6.01 -0.62
N THR A 51 -4.12 -4.72 -0.38
CA THR A 51 -5.23 -4.20 0.42
C THR A 51 -6.58 -4.53 -0.21
N ILE A 52 -6.77 -4.26 -1.51
CA ILE A 52 -7.98 -4.65 -2.26
C ILE A 52 -8.22 -6.18 -2.15
N ALA A 53 -7.17 -6.98 -2.31
CA ALA A 53 -7.28 -8.43 -2.22
C ALA A 53 -7.68 -8.90 -0.81
N ALA A 54 -7.13 -8.26 0.24
CA ALA A 54 -7.45 -8.56 1.63
C ALA A 54 -8.93 -8.28 1.95
N TYR A 55 -9.45 -7.13 1.53
CA TYR A 55 -10.87 -6.81 1.68
C TYR A 55 -11.77 -7.81 0.95
N ARG A 56 -11.44 -8.19 -0.29
CA ARG A 56 -12.21 -9.19 -1.05
C ARG A 56 -12.23 -10.56 -0.39
N VAL A 57 -11.10 -11.00 0.14
CA VAL A 57 -11.00 -12.29 0.88
C VAL A 57 -11.78 -12.22 2.19
N GLY A 58 -11.74 -11.09 2.90
CA GLY A 58 -12.41 -10.90 4.18
C GLY A 58 -13.89 -10.60 4.08
N GLU A 59 -14.38 -10.07 2.94
CA GLU A 59 -15.77 -9.59 2.78
C GLU A 59 -16.84 -10.58 3.23
N PRO A 60 -16.77 -11.89 2.92
CA PRO A 60 -17.80 -12.86 3.35
C PRO A 60 -17.93 -12.98 4.88
N LEU A 61 -16.88 -12.64 5.63
CA LEU A 61 -16.82 -12.71 7.10
C LEU A 61 -17.36 -11.45 7.79
N LEU A 62 -17.63 -10.40 7.02
CA LEU A 62 -18.09 -9.12 7.56
C LEU A 62 -19.61 -9.10 7.75
N ARG A 63 -20.07 -8.51 8.85
CA ARG A 63 -21.48 -8.17 9.07
C ARG A 63 -21.97 -7.14 8.07
N PRO A 64 -23.29 -7.02 7.79
CA PRO A 64 -23.79 -6.16 6.71
C PRO A 64 -23.33 -4.71 6.75
N ALA A 65 -23.28 -4.08 7.92
CA ALA A 65 -22.82 -2.69 8.06
C ALA A 65 -21.32 -2.54 7.76
N ALA A 66 -20.48 -3.40 8.31
CA ALA A 66 -19.04 -3.44 8.06
C ALA A 66 -18.74 -3.73 6.58
N ARG A 67 -19.49 -4.67 5.99
CA ARG A 67 -19.37 -5.05 4.57
C ARG A 67 -19.63 -3.86 3.64
N ARG A 68 -20.66 -3.06 3.92
CA ARG A 68 -20.93 -1.83 3.12
C ARG A 68 -19.75 -0.85 3.16
N ARG A 69 -19.16 -0.64 4.34
CA ARG A 69 -17.97 0.22 4.48
C ARG A 69 -16.76 -0.35 3.77
N ALA A 70 -16.50 -1.65 3.92
CA ALA A 70 -15.42 -2.32 3.22
C ALA A 70 -15.52 -2.18 1.70
N ARG A 71 -16.73 -2.29 1.12
CA ARG A 71 -16.95 -2.07 -0.32
C ARG A 71 -16.63 -0.63 -0.73
N GLN A 72 -17.05 0.36 0.05
CA GLN A 72 -16.74 1.77 -0.21
C GLN A 72 -15.22 2.00 -0.19
N ILE A 73 -14.51 1.45 0.81
CA ILE A 73 -13.05 1.53 0.87
C ILE A 73 -12.44 0.89 -0.38
N VAL A 74 -12.87 -0.32 -0.77
CA VAL A 74 -12.36 -1.00 -1.99
C VAL A 74 -12.54 -0.16 -3.26
N GLU A 75 -13.64 0.58 -3.38
CA GLU A 75 -13.86 1.50 -4.51
C GLU A 75 -12.81 2.62 -4.52
N GLN A 76 -12.52 3.22 -3.35
CA GLN A 76 -11.50 4.26 -3.20
C GLN A 76 -10.08 3.72 -3.46
N GLU A 77 -9.74 2.54 -2.93
CA GLU A 77 -8.47 1.86 -3.22
C GLU A 77 -8.26 1.58 -4.72
N GLN A 78 -9.33 1.28 -5.44
CA GLN A 78 -9.27 1.10 -6.89
C GLN A 78 -9.01 2.42 -7.63
N GLU A 79 -9.51 3.55 -7.12
CA GLU A 79 -9.18 4.89 -7.65
C GLU A 79 -7.71 5.23 -7.38
N HIS A 80 -7.21 4.98 -6.15
CA HIS A 80 -5.79 5.14 -5.82
C HIS A 80 -4.92 4.33 -6.79
N LEU A 81 -5.23 3.05 -6.94
CA LEU A 81 -4.51 2.16 -7.85
C LEU A 81 -4.49 2.68 -9.28
N ARG A 82 -5.63 3.18 -9.82
CA ARG A 82 -5.69 3.75 -11.16
C ARG A 82 -4.79 4.97 -11.30
N ALA A 83 -4.83 5.89 -10.35
CA ALA A 83 -4.03 7.11 -10.34
C ALA A 83 -2.52 6.80 -10.27
N LEU A 84 -2.12 5.83 -9.44
CA LEU A 84 -0.72 5.39 -9.33
C LEU A 84 -0.22 4.74 -10.61
N VAL A 85 -1.02 3.86 -11.23
CA VAL A 85 -0.70 3.22 -12.51
C VAL A 85 -0.53 4.27 -13.61
N GLU A 86 -1.40 5.26 -13.66
CA GLU A 86 -1.29 6.38 -14.60
C GLU A 86 -0.02 7.19 -14.34
N GLY A 87 0.32 7.45 -13.07
CA GLY A 87 1.56 8.11 -12.68
C GLY A 87 2.80 7.41 -13.21
N VAL A 88 2.89 6.07 -13.07
CA VAL A 88 3.99 5.28 -13.61
C VAL A 88 4.07 5.40 -15.14
N ARG A 89 2.93 5.31 -15.83
CA ARG A 89 2.86 5.44 -17.30
C ARG A 89 3.27 6.83 -17.80
N LYS A 90 2.86 7.90 -17.12
CA LYS A 90 3.31 9.28 -17.41
C LYS A 90 4.82 9.44 -17.29
N LEU A 91 5.44 8.68 -16.40
CA LEU A 91 6.90 8.59 -16.27
C LEU A 91 7.55 7.65 -17.30
N ARG A 92 6.78 7.09 -18.24
CA ARG A 92 7.25 6.07 -19.21
C ARG A 92 7.84 4.84 -18.51
N GLY A 93 7.33 4.49 -17.33
CA GLY A 93 7.67 3.28 -16.58
C GLY A 93 6.65 2.17 -16.82
N GLU A 94 7.02 0.96 -16.38
CA GLU A 94 6.11 -0.19 -16.37
C GLU A 94 5.48 -0.35 -14.99
N PRO A 95 4.13 -0.36 -14.88
CA PRO A 95 3.46 -0.62 -13.62
C PRO A 95 3.77 -2.01 -13.09
N ALA A 96 3.94 -2.13 -11.77
CA ALA A 96 4.17 -3.41 -11.11
C ALA A 96 3.13 -4.46 -11.56
N THR A 97 3.58 -5.67 -11.84
CA THR A 97 2.71 -6.76 -12.29
C THR A 97 1.76 -7.21 -11.17
N PRO A 98 0.46 -7.38 -11.43
CA PRO A 98 -0.47 -7.90 -10.44
C PRO A 98 -0.15 -9.36 -10.10
N LYS A 99 -0.26 -9.69 -8.81
CA LYS A 99 -0.26 -11.08 -8.36
C LYS A 99 -1.66 -11.69 -8.57
N THR A 100 -1.74 -13.01 -8.66
CA THR A 100 -3.02 -13.73 -8.64
C THR A 100 -3.69 -13.64 -7.27
N ALA A 101 -4.99 -13.85 -7.21
CA ALA A 101 -5.74 -13.89 -5.94
C ALA A 101 -5.18 -14.95 -4.97
N GLU A 102 -4.70 -16.08 -5.51
CA GLU A 102 -4.11 -17.17 -4.73
C GLU A 102 -2.75 -16.79 -4.14
N GLU A 103 -1.91 -16.06 -4.89
CA GLU A 103 -0.63 -15.55 -4.39
C GLU A 103 -0.82 -14.55 -3.26
N TYR A 104 -1.84 -13.68 -3.35
CA TYR A 104 -2.17 -12.78 -2.24
C TYR A 104 -2.66 -13.57 -1.02
N ARG A 105 -3.60 -14.50 -1.22
CA ARG A 105 -4.18 -15.30 -0.13
C ARG A 105 -3.13 -16.08 0.65
N ARG A 106 -2.14 -16.66 -0.02
CA ARG A 106 -1.03 -17.39 0.63
C ARG A 106 -0.19 -16.51 1.56
N GLY A 107 -0.12 -15.20 1.27
CA GLY A 107 0.60 -14.24 2.09
C GLY A 107 -0.23 -13.68 3.26
N PHE A 108 -1.54 -13.95 3.33
CA PHE A 108 -2.41 -13.39 4.36
C PHE A 108 -2.50 -14.30 5.59
N PRO A 109 -2.74 -13.71 6.78
CA PRO A 109 -3.07 -14.50 7.95
C PRO A 109 -4.39 -15.25 7.74
N ARG A 110 -4.62 -16.30 8.54
CA ARG A 110 -5.93 -16.97 8.52
C ARG A 110 -6.99 -16.03 9.10
N LEU A 111 -7.95 -15.64 8.26
CA LEU A 111 -9.11 -14.86 8.65
C LEU A 111 -10.26 -15.83 9.01
N ARG A 112 -10.82 -15.72 10.21
CA ARG A 112 -11.86 -16.62 10.75
C ARG A 112 -13.17 -15.89 10.95
N ASP A 113 -13.11 -14.60 11.26
CA ASP A 113 -14.27 -13.78 11.62
C ASP A 113 -14.04 -12.29 11.28
N GLN A 114 -15.06 -11.47 11.53
CA GLN A 114 -14.98 -10.02 11.31
C GLN A 114 -13.83 -9.36 12.07
N HIS A 115 -13.52 -9.79 13.29
CA HIS A 115 -12.46 -9.19 14.09
C HIS A 115 -11.08 -9.40 13.42
N ASP A 116 -10.81 -10.62 12.93
CA ASP A 116 -9.59 -10.93 12.20
C ASP A 116 -9.46 -10.07 10.91
N VAL A 117 -10.59 -9.90 10.17
CA VAL A 117 -10.62 -9.06 8.97
C VAL A 117 -10.30 -7.60 9.30
N LEU A 118 -11.04 -7.01 10.25
CA LEU A 118 -10.86 -5.60 10.63
C LEU A 118 -9.44 -5.31 11.14
N ARG A 119 -8.88 -6.23 11.93
CA ARG A 119 -7.51 -6.11 12.42
C ARG A 119 -6.51 -6.15 11.27
N PHE A 120 -6.63 -7.14 10.38
CA PHE A 120 -5.69 -7.30 9.27
C PHE A 120 -5.76 -6.14 8.28
N THR A 121 -6.98 -5.70 7.91
CA THR A 121 -7.12 -4.54 7.02
C THR A 121 -6.61 -3.26 7.69
N ALA A 122 -6.88 -3.04 8.99
CA ALA A 122 -6.30 -1.90 9.70
C ALA A 122 -4.76 -1.93 9.76
N ASP A 123 -4.14 -3.11 9.80
CA ASP A 123 -2.67 -3.23 9.74
C ASP A 123 -2.14 -2.90 8.33
N LEU A 124 -2.91 -3.18 7.28
CA LEU A 124 -2.59 -2.77 5.91
C LEU A 124 -2.72 -1.25 5.72
N GLU A 125 -3.79 -0.63 6.24
CA GLU A 125 -3.93 0.83 6.22
C GLU A 125 -2.76 1.52 6.95
N ARG A 126 -2.35 1.00 8.11
CA ARG A 126 -1.15 1.51 8.79
C ARG A 126 0.11 1.37 7.96
N LEU A 127 0.24 0.28 7.21
CA LEU A 127 1.38 0.07 6.32
C LEU A 127 1.36 1.08 5.16
N GLN A 128 0.18 1.41 4.62
CA GLN A 128 0.00 2.46 3.61
C GLN A 128 0.34 3.83 4.17
N LEU A 129 -0.15 4.18 5.36
CA LEU A 129 0.21 5.44 6.04
C LEU A 129 1.72 5.61 6.18
N ARG A 130 2.44 4.58 6.63
CA ARG A 130 3.91 4.62 6.68
C ARG A 130 4.51 4.76 5.30
N LYS A 131 4.05 3.97 4.33
CA LYS A 131 4.58 4.00 2.96
C LYS A 131 4.48 5.38 2.33
N TYR A 132 3.32 6.02 2.44
CA TYR A 132 3.11 7.36 1.89
C TYR A 132 3.81 8.43 2.74
N GLY A 133 3.73 8.36 4.06
CA GLY A 133 4.36 9.31 4.96
C GLY A 133 5.89 9.36 4.81
N ASP A 134 6.53 8.21 4.83
CA ASP A 134 7.99 8.09 4.71
C ASP A 134 8.50 8.46 3.30
N GLY A 135 7.73 8.09 2.26
CA GLY A 135 8.16 8.28 0.88
C GLY A 135 7.82 9.64 0.26
N LEU A 136 6.86 10.37 0.84
CA LEU A 136 6.42 11.66 0.32
C LEU A 136 7.55 12.70 0.18
N PRO A 137 8.49 12.84 1.15
CA PRO A 137 9.61 13.77 1.04
C PRO A 137 10.56 13.43 -0.12
N ASP A 138 10.67 12.15 -0.48
CA ASP A 138 11.62 11.65 -1.47
C ASP A 138 11.10 11.71 -2.91
N LEU A 139 9.82 12.01 -3.11
CA LEU A 139 9.25 12.21 -4.43
C LEU A 139 9.78 13.50 -5.05
N PHE A 140 10.34 13.41 -6.26
CA PHE A 140 10.93 14.55 -6.95
C PHE A 140 9.88 15.42 -7.64
N ARG A 141 8.81 14.82 -8.14
CA ARG A 141 7.77 15.54 -8.88
C ARG A 141 6.69 16.09 -7.95
N PRO A 142 6.35 17.41 -8.05
CA PRO A 142 5.31 18.04 -7.22
C PRO A 142 3.92 17.41 -7.39
N ASP A 143 3.55 17.04 -8.62
CA ASP A 143 2.27 16.40 -8.92
C ASP A 143 2.15 15.00 -8.26
N LEU A 144 3.25 14.24 -8.19
CA LEU A 144 3.28 12.97 -7.48
C LEU A 144 3.25 13.15 -5.97
N ARG A 145 3.89 14.18 -5.43
CA ARG A 145 3.76 14.53 -4.00
C ARG A 145 2.31 14.89 -3.65
N GLN A 146 1.65 15.67 -4.50
CA GLN A 146 0.25 16.02 -4.29
C GLN A 146 -0.64 14.76 -4.31
N LEU A 147 -0.44 13.87 -5.28
CA LEU A 147 -1.15 12.59 -5.36
C LEU A 147 -0.93 11.76 -4.10
N ALA A 148 0.33 11.55 -3.71
CA ALA A 148 0.68 10.75 -2.54
C ALA A 148 0.12 11.34 -1.23
N ALA A 149 0.15 12.67 -1.08
CA ALA A 149 -0.45 13.35 0.07
C ALA A 149 -1.98 13.20 0.12
N SER A 150 -2.65 13.24 -1.05
CA SER A 150 -4.10 13.03 -1.14
C SER A 150 -4.48 11.60 -0.76
N ILE A 151 -3.73 10.61 -1.23
CA ILE A 151 -3.94 9.20 -0.86
C ILE A 151 -3.70 9.04 0.64
N LEU A 152 -2.58 9.53 1.18
CA LEU A 152 -2.26 9.46 2.60
C LEU A 152 -3.40 9.95 3.50
N ALA A 153 -4.07 11.04 3.11
CA ALA A 153 -5.20 11.56 3.86
C ALA A 153 -6.38 10.59 3.88
N VAL A 154 -6.69 9.96 2.74
CA VAL A 154 -7.80 8.98 2.63
C VAL A 154 -7.46 7.69 3.38
N GLU A 155 -6.20 7.22 3.37
CA GLU A 155 -5.78 6.05 4.17
C GLU A 155 -5.96 6.28 5.68
N ALA A 156 -5.74 7.52 6.15
CA ALA A 156 -6.02 7.87 7.54
C ALA A 156 -7.53 7.81 7.86
N GLU A 157 -8.38 8.20 6.93
CA GLU A 157 -9.84 8.07 7.05
C GLU A 157 -10.27 6.59 7.05
N HIS A 158 -9.70 5.75 6.17
CA HIS A 158 -9.94 4.30 6.14
C HIS A 158 -9.62 3.67 7.48
N LEU A 159 -8.42 3.95 8.02
CA LEU A 159 -8.02 3.45 9.33
C LEU A 159 -9.00 3.90 10.43
N SER A 160 -9.40 5.18 10.44
CA SER A 160 -10.37 5.73 11.41
C SER A 160 -11.71 4.99 11.33
N VAL A 161 -12.23 4.76 10.13
CA VAL A 161 -13.48 4.00 9.91
C VAL A 161 -13.37 2.57 10.43
N LEU A 162 -12.27 1.88 10.13
CA LEU A 162 -12.03 0.50 10.60
C LEU A 162 -11.96 0.41 12.12
N LEU A 163 -11.25 1.34 12.76
CA LEU A 163 -11.17 1.42 14.22
C LEU A 163 -12.55 1.65 14.84
N GLY A 164 -13.37 2.53 14.25
CA GLY A 164 -14.74 2.77 14.69
C GLY A 164 -15.62 1.51 14.60
N ILE A 165 -15.55 0.77 13.48
CA ILE A 165 -16.28 -0.50 13.30
C ILE A 165 -15.81 -1.54 14.32
N ALA A 166 -14.52 -1.53 14.67
CA ALA A 166 -13.93 -2.43 15.67
C ALA A 166 -14.23 -2.00 17.12
N GLY A 167 -14.97 -0.91 17.34
CA GLY A 167 -15.26 -0.38 18.68
C GLY A 167 -14.05 0.22 19.38
N ARG A 168 -13.06 0.66 18.63
CA ARG A 168 -11.83 1.32 19.13
C ARG A 168 -11.91 2.84 18.91
N PRO A 169 -11.15 3.64 19.68
CA PRO A 169 -11.01 5.08 19.39
C PRO A 169 -10.58 5.31 17.93
N GLN A 170 -11.32 6.16 17.22
CA GLN A 170 -11.07 6.43 15.80
C GLN A 170 -9.84 7.31 15.57
N THR A 171 -9.53 8.16 16.54
CA THR A 171 -8.38 9.06 16.52
C THR A 171 -7.60 8.87 17.83
N PRO A 172 -6.89 7.73 17.99
CA PRO A 172 -6.23 7.41 19.26
C PRO A 172 -5.04 8.30 19.56
N GLU A 173 -4.46 8.93 18.55
CA GLU A 173 -3.23 9.72 18.64
C GLU A 173 -3.36 11.07 17.94
N ALA A 174 -2.55 12.05 18.39
CA ALA A 174 -2.52 13.38 17.76
C ALA A 174 -1.87 13.37 16.37
N PHE A 175 -1.01 12.38 16.08
CA PHE A 175 -0.31 12.24 14.82
C PHE A 175 -0.51 10.84 14.24
N VAL A 176 -0.85 10.78 12.95
CA VAL A 176 -0.98 9.52 12.22
C VAL A 176 0.38 9.14 11.64
N THR A 177 1.10 8.25 12.33
CA THR A 177 2.44 7.79 11.92
C THR A 177 2.44 6.38 11.31
N GLY A 178 1.31 5.66 11.42
CA GLY A 178 1.21 4.26 11.04
C GLY A 178 1.97 3.28 11.94
N THR A 179 2.51 3.72 13.09
CA THR A 179 3.36 2.91 13.98
C THR A 179 2.64 2.34 15.20
N SER A 180 1.41 2.76 15.48
CA SER A 180 0.58 2.36 16.64
C SER A 180 -0.44 1.29 16.31
#